data_a4f52fdd2f2ce26d238579a4d26097e5
#
_entry.id   a4f52fdd2f2ce26d238579a4d26097e5
#
_cell.length_a   1.000
_cell.length_b   1.000
_cell.length_c   1.000
_cell.angle_alpha   90.00
_cell.angle_beta   90.00
_cell.angle_gamma   90.00
#
_symmetry.space_group_name_H-M   'P 1'
#
loop_
_entity.id
_entity.type
_entity.pdbx_description
1 polymer ?
#
loop_
_entity_poly.entity_id
_entity_poly.type
_entity_poly.pdbx_seq_one_letter_code
_entity_poly.pdbx_strand_id
1 'polypeptide(L)'
;MRCCIRLLPVLVALGMVPLTVEANEPGLTPAEVVRRYSRTVACQIHEATPGYRQYATVTLRPDSSDGTLGVWLVGWTGDLGCLGGNATHLVQMTLVEQRGFSRRVVSPVVIDHDPLPGLVLNGLRDIQFSNGVLTVRGTTGRQAFGTFQEITLRYRYRDGWEHRDRRFELLP
;
A
#
# COMPACT_ATOMS: atom_id res chain seq x y z
N MET A 1 43.66 -67.60 -13.03
CA MET A 1 43.20 -66.52 -12.06
C MET A 1 42.11 -65.71 -12.71
N ARG A 2 40.85 -65.95 -12.36
CA ARG A 2 39.69 -65.18 -12.89
C ARG A 2 39.14 -64.30 -11.75
N CYS A 3 39.28 -63.02 -11.89
CA CYS A 3 38.80 -62.03 -10.92
C CYS A 3 37.36 -61.66 -11.28
N CYS A 4 36.38 -62.09 -10.46
CA CYS A 4 34.98 -61.68 -10.60
C CYS A 4 34.75 -60.42 -9.86
N ILE A 5 34.53 -59.28 -10.58
CA ILE A 5 34.09 -58.06 -10.05
C ILE A 5 32.54 -58.09 -9.96
N ARG A 6 32.01 -58.15 -8.76
CA ARG A 6 30.56 -57.98 -8.47
C ARG A 6 30.22 -56.49 -8.44
N LEU A 7 29.48 -56.03 -9.45
CA LEU A 7 28.83 -54.74 -9.44
C LEU A 7 27.57 -54.81 -8.56
N LEU A 8 27.54 -54.04 -7.47
CA LEU A 8 26.35 -53.80 -6.67
C LEU A 8 25.55 -52.65 -7.32
N PRO A 9 24.25 -52.80 -7.56
CA PRO A 9 23.43 -51.69 -7.99
C PRO A 9 23.10 -50.79 -6.79
N VAL A 10 23.52 -49.52 -6.85
CA VAL A 10 23.10 -48.50 -5.91
C VAL A 10 21.71 -48.04 -6.34
N LEU A 11 20.71 -48.42 -5.58
CA LEU A 11 19.34 -47.91 -5.69
C LEU A 11 19.29 -46.49 -5.08
N VAL A 12 19.29 -45.46 -5.93
CA VAL A 12 19.01 -44.09 -5.52
C VAL A 12 17.50 -43.98 -5.36
N ALA A 13 17.03 -44.03 -4.13
CA ALA A 13 15.66 -43.68 -3.79
C ALA A 13 15.49 -42.16 -3.90
N LEU A 14 14.94 -41.68 -5.02
CA LEU A 14 14.44 -40.31 -5.17
C LEU A 14 13.24 -40.14 -4.24
N GLY A 15 13.49 -39.63 -3.04
CA GLY A 15 12.47 -39.18 -2.13
C GLY A 15 11.71 -37.99 -2.77
N MET A 16 10.53 -38.24 -3.27
CA MET A 16 9.57 -37.18 -3.58
C MET A 16 9.19 -36.48 -2.26
N VAL A 17 9.82 -35.37 -1.99
CA VAL A 17 9.35 -34.44 -0.93
C VAL A 17 8.03 -33.88 -1.43
N PRO A 18 6.90 -34.13 -0.75
CA PRO A 18 5.66 -33.49 -1.12
C PRO A 18 5.85 -31.97 -0.95
N LEU A 19 5.81 -31.21 -2.04
CA LEU A 19 5.65 -29.78 -2.02
C LEU A 19 4.27 -29.53 -1.44
N THR A 20 4.19 -29.39 -0.11
CA THR A 20 3.03 -28.81 0.54
C THR A 20 2.96 -27.36 0.06
N VAL A 21 2.14 -27.12 -0.95
CA VAL A 21 1.70 -25.80 -1.30
C VAL A 21 0.91 -25.32 -0.07
N GLU A 22 1.55 -24.51 0.77
CA GLU A 22 0.85 -23.77 1.83
C GLU A 22 -0.13 -22.80 1.18
N ALA A 23 -1.33 -23.28 0.92
CA ALA A 23 -2.43 -22.53 0.33
C ALA A 23 -3.18 -21.71 1.39
N ASN A 24 -2.47 -21.03 2.31
CA ASN A 24 -3.12 -20.08 3.24
C ASN A 24 -2.10 -19.20 3.96
N GLU A 25 -1.27 -18.45 3.22
CA GLU A 25 -0.75 -17.23 3.85
C GLU A 25 -1.93 -16.26 3.99
N PRO A 26 -2.26 -15.81 5.21
CA PRO A 26 -3.25 -14.75 5.38
C PRO A 26 -2.82 -13.58 4.49
N GLY A 27 -3.70 -13.14 3.61
CA GLY A 27 -3.37 -12.10 2.64
C GLY A 27 -2.81 -10.87 3.36
N LEU A 28 -1.78 -10.26 2.80
CA LEU A 28 -1.19 -9.04 3.36
C LEU A 28 -2.27 -8.00 3.63
N THR A 29 -2.17 -7.31 4.76
CA THR A 29 -3.04 -6.17 5.03
C THR A 29 -2.78 -5.06 3.99
N PRO A 30 -3.76 -4.17 3.72
CA PRO A 30 -3.55 -3.06 2.80
C PRO A 30 -2.34 -2.19 3.17
N ALA A 31 -2.11 -1.95 4.46
CA ALA A 31 -0.94 -1.22 4.95
C ALA A 31 0.39 -1.93 4.62
N GLU A 32 0.43 -3.27 4.72
CA GLU A 32 1.64 -4.04 4.37
C GLU A 32 1.91 -4.06 2.88
N VAL A 33 0.86 -4.13 2.05
CA VAL A 33 0.99 -4.00 0.59
C VAL A 33 1.65 -2.66 0.25
N VAL A 34 1.14 -1.56 0.82
CA VAL A 34 1.68 -0.23 0.57
C VAL A 34 3.06 -0.04 1.20
N ARG A 35 3.34 -0.63 2.36
CA ARG A 35 4.68 -0.60 2.95
C ARG A 35 5.74 -1.27 2.06
N ARG A 36 5.39 -2.36 1.39
CA ARG A 36 6.29 -2.99 0.40
C ARG A 36 6.45 -2.12 -0.83
N TYR A 37 5.34 -1.62 -1.36
CA TYR A 37 5.33 -0.72 -2.52
C TYR A 37 6.15 0.55 -2.27
N SER A 38 5.90 1.26 -1.17
CA SER A 38 6.58 2.51 -0.84
C SER A 38 8.10 2.35 -0.77
N ARG A 39 8.60 1.21 -0.27
CA ARG A 39 10.03 0.89 -0.23
C ARG A 39 10.66 0.68 -1.61
N THR A 40 9.87 0.42 -2.64
CA THR A 40 10.37 0.26 -4.01
C THR A 40 10.34 1.56 -4.81
N VAL A 41 9.45 2.48 -4.46
CA VAL A 41 9.23 3.71 -5.25
C VAL A 41 9.75 4.98 -4.57
N ALA A 42 9.89 4.99 -3.24
CA ALA A 42 10.40 6.14 -2.51
C ALA A 42 11.89 5.99 -2.19
N CYS A 43 12.64 7.07 -2.37
CA CYS A 43 14.04 7.14 -1.97
C CYS A 43 14.20 7.20 -0.45
N GLN A 44 13.24 7.79 0.23
CA GLN A 44 13.17 7.85 1.67
C GLN A 44 11.70 7.78 2.13
N ILE A 45 11.47 6.98 3.15
CA ILE A 45 10.17 6.89 3.84
C ILE A 45 10.33 7.59 5.17
N HIS A 46 9.39 8.48 5.49
CA HIS A 46 9.40 9.15 6.79
C HIS A 46 9.01 8.15 7.90
N GLU A 47 9.87 8.04 8.91
CA GLU A 47 9.56 7.24 10.09
C GLU A 47 8.44 7.88 10.92
N ALA A 48 7.69 7.05 11.65
CA ALA A 48 6.62 7.54 12.48
C ALA A 48 7.14 8.51 13.56
N THR A 49 6.73 9.75 13.49
CA THR A 49 6.99 10.76 14.52
C THR A 49 5.79 10.81 15.47
N PRO A 50 5.97 11.08 16.77
CA PRO A 50 4.84 11.22 17.69
C PRO A 50 3.76 12.15 17.16
N GLY A 51 2.51 11.67 17.14
CA GLY A 51 1.36 12.41 16.62
C GLY A 51 1.14 12.33 15.11
N TYR A 52 2.02 11.63 14.35
CA TYR A 52 1.84 11.37 12.92
C TYR A 52 1.72 9.87 12.66
N ARG A 53 0.97 9.50 11.63
CA ARG A 53 0.80 8.11 11.22
C ARG A 53 1.75 7.80 10.06
N GLN A 54 2.52 6.74 10.20
CA GLN A 54 3.39 6.27 9.12
C GLN A 54 2.58 5.64 7.98
N TYR A 55 1.60 4.80 8.34
CA TYR A 55 0.64 4.21 7.42
C TYR A 55 -0.73 4.27 8.05
N ALA A 56 -1.66 4.99 7.43
CA ALA A 56 -3.03 5.09 7.86
C ALA A 56 -3.94 4.47 6.79
N THR A 57 -4.85 3.61 7.18
CA THR A 57 -5.71 2.88 6.25
C THR A 57 -7.18 3.18 6.51
N VAL A 58 -7.93 3.45 5.46
CA VAL A 58 -9.39 3.48 5.48
C VAL A 58 -9.96 2.53 4.43
N THR A 59 -11.10 1.92 4.75
CA THR A 59 -11.85 1.07 3.84
C THR A 59 -12.84 1.93 3.07
N LEU A 60 -12.67 2.03 1.75
CA LEU A 60 -13.58 2.77 0.85
C LEU A 60 -14.75 1.87 0.43
N ARG A 61 -14.45 0.62 0.13
CA ARG A 61 -15.43 -0.43 -0.10
C ARG A 61 -15.00 -1.67 0.69
N PRO A 62 -15.87 -2.17 1.60
CA PRO A 62 -15.53 -3.35 2.39
C PRO A 62 -15.35 -4.57 1.50
N ASP A 63 -14.68 -5.57 2.03
CA ASP A 63 -14.65 -6.89 1.42
C ASP A 63 -16.08 -7.38 1.22
N SER A 64 -16.33 -7.97 0.06
CA SER A 64 -17.55 -8.74 -0.15
C SER A 64 -17.60 -9.91 0.84
N SER A 65 -18.79 -10.43 1.11
CA SER A 65 -18.99 -11.54 2.06
C SER A 65 -18.15 -12.79 1.75
N ASP A 66 -17.74 -12.95 0.49
CA ASP A 66 -16.87 -14.01 0.00
C ASP A 66 -15.36 -13.62 -0.02
N GLY A 67 -15.04 -12.41 0.43
CA GLY A 67 -13.65 -11.91 0.48
C GLY A 67 -13.03 -11.64 -0.90
N THR A 68 -13.84 -11.55 -1.96
CA THR A 68 -13.33 -11.41 -3.34
C THR A 68 -13.17 -9.98 -3.82
N LEU A 69 -13.80 -9.02 -3.16
CA LEU A 69 -13.79 -7.62 -3.59
C LEU A 69 -13.54 -6.70 -2.40
N GLY A 70 -12.62 -5.77 -2.55
CA GLY A 70 -12.37 -4.75 -1.55
C GLY A 70 -11.55 -3.58 -2.10
N VAL A 71 -11.73 -2.40 -1.53
CA VAL A 71 -10.96 -1.19 -1.90
C VAL A 71 -10.60 -0.43 -0.64
N TRP A 72 -9.32 -0.14 -0.51
CA TRP A 72 -8.75 0.60 0.62
C TRP A 72 -7.91 1.76 0.10
N LEU A 73 -7.87 2.82 0.88
CA LEU A 73 -6.91 3.90 0.71
C LEU A 73 -5.92 3.87 1.87
N VAL A 74 -4.63 3.93 1.53
CA VAL A 74 -3.55 3.96 2.51
C VAL A 74 -2.75 5.23 2.33
N GLY A 75 -2.72 6.07 3.38
CA GLY A 75 -1.89 7.25 3.45
C GLY A 75 -0.52 6.92 4.04
N TRP A 76 0.54 7.48 3.48
CA TRP A 76 1.93 7.34 3.94
C TRP A 76 2.75 8.58 3.58
N THR A 77 3.94 8.75 4.15
CA THR A 77 4.78 9.92 3.88
C THR A 77 6.14 9.48 3.37
N GLY A 78 6.59 10.06 2.26
CA GLY A 78 7.88 9.73 1.67
C GLY A 78 8.30 10.67 0.54
N ASP A 79 9.57 10.58 0.16
CA ASP A 79 10.17 11.32 -0.96
C ASP A 79 10.19 10.45 -2.21
N LEU A 80 9.27 10.70 -3.13
CA LEU A 80 9.22 10.04 -4.44
C LEU A 80 10.16 10.67 -5.46
N GLY A 81 10.51 11.94 -5.27
CA GLY A 81 11.33 12.70 -6.21
C GLY A 81 12.82 12.51 -6.05
N CYS A 82 13.27 11.83 -5.00
CA CYS A 82 14.69 11.65 -4.67
C CYS A 82 15.48 12.97 -4.58
N LEU A 83 14.79 14.05 -4.27
CA LEU A 83 15.39 15.39 -4.28
C LEU A 83 16.22 15.67 -3.03
N GLY A 84 16.07 14.84 -2.00
CA GLY A 84 16.77 14.97 -0.74
C GLY A 84 16.48 16.30 -0.02
N GLY A 85 16.02 16.26 1.19
CA GLY A 85 15.76 17.44 2.01
C GLY A 85 14.44 17.36 2.81
N ASN A 86 14.36 18.14 3.86
CA ASN A 86 13.24 18.08 4.80
C ASN A 86 11.88 18.54 4.20
N ALA A 87 11.90 19.19 3.02
CA ALA A 87 10.68 19.68 2.36
C ALA A 87 10.16 18.74 1.26
N THR A 88 10.85 17.64 0.98
CA THR A 88 10.52 16.71 -0.11
C THR A 88 9.64 15.54 0.34
N HIS A 89 9.50 15.35 1.67
CA HIS A 89 8.61 14.35 2.22
C HIS A 89 7.17 14.84 2.15
N LEU A 90 6.41 14.27 1.26
CA LEU A 90 4.99 14.57 1.10
C LEU A 90 4.13 13.36 1.48
N VAL A 91 2.93 13.65 1.94
CA VAL A 91 1.92 12.61 2.15
C VAL A 91 1.47 12.09 0.80
N GLN A 92 1.57 10.78 0.66
CA GLN A 92 1.15 10.02 -0.50
C GLN A 92 -0.12 9.24 -0.15
N MET A 93 -1.00 9.05 -1.11
CA MET A 93 -2.18 8.23 -0.96
C MET A 93 -2.17 7.12 -2.01
N THR A 94 -2.29 5.89 -1.56
CA THR A 94 -2.21 4.71 -2.42
C THR A 94 -3.47 3.88 -2.29
N LEU A 95 -4.14 3.61 -3.41
CA LEU A 95 -5.27 2.70 -3.47
C LEU A 95 -4.78 1.25 -3.49
N VAL A 96 -5.40 0.41 -2.69
CA VAL A 96 -5.21 -1.04 -2.68
C VAL A 96 -6.52 -1.69 -3.04
N GLU A 97 -6.46 -2.71 -3.88
CA GLU A 97 -7.62 -3.44 -4.36
C GLU A 97 -7.45 -4.93 -4.17
N GLN A 98 -8.56 -5.59 -3.98
CA GLN A 98 -8.69 -7.02 -4.15
C GLN A 98 -9.79 -7.29 -5.17
N ARG A 99 -9.49 -8.14 -6.15
CA ARG A 99 -10.45 -8.59 -7.17
C ARG A 99 -10.35 -10.10 -7.32
N GLY A 100 -11.48 -10.76 -7.17
CA GLY A 100 -11.54 -12.21 -7.18
C GLY A 100 -10.73 -12.80 -6.03
N PHE A 101 -10.30 -14.02 -6.20
CA PHE A 101 -9.48 -14.75 -5.22
C PHE A 101 -7.99 -14.35 -5.25
N SER A 102 -7.66 -13.28 -5.97
CA SER A 102 -6.29 -12.79 -6.05
C SER A 102 -5.86 -12.10 -4.76
N ARG A 103 -4.55 -11.95 -4.60
CA ARG A 103 -3.99 -11.16 -3.49
C ARG A 103 -4.33 -9.68 -3.65
N ARG A 104 -4.33 -8.93 -2.55
CA ARG A 104 -4.42 -7.46 -2.57
C ARG A 104 -3.22 -6.89 -3.30
N VAL A 105 -3.48 -5.94 -4.18
CA VAL A 105 -2.46 -5.29 -5.00
C VAL A 105 -2.65 -3.78 -4.98
N VAL A 106 -1.57 -3.04 -5.21
CA VAL A 106 -1.67 -1.60 -5.46
C VAL A 106 -2.44 -1.39 -6.75
N SER A 107 -3.42 -0.51 -6.72
CA SER A 107 -4.20 -0.19 -7.92
C SER A 107 -3.31 0.49 -8.96
N PRO A 108 -3.32 0.03 -10.22
CA PRO A 108 -2.51 0.61 -11.28
C PRO A 108 -2.86 2.07 -11.59
N VAL A 109 -4.04 2.53 -11.21
CA VAL A 109 -4.46 3.93 -11.43
C VAL A 109 -3.65 4.92 -10.60
N VAL A 110 -3.04 4.47 -9.52
CA VAL A 110 -2.27 5.33 -8.61
C VAL A 110 -0.87 5.67 -9.16
N ILE A 111 -0.39 4.95 -10.16
CA ILE A 111 0.97 5.14 -10.68
C ILE A 111 1.08 6.45 -11.48
N ASP A 112 0.00 6.92 -12.08
CA ASP A 112 0.03 8.07 -12.99
C ASP A 112 -0.57 9.36 -12.42
N HIS A 113 -1.39 9.30 -11.38
CA HIS A 113 -2.09 10.49 -10.85
C HIS A 113 -2.23 10.42 -9.34
N ASP A 114 -1.98 11.54 -8.68
CA ASP A 114 -2.37 11.73 -7.28
C ASP A 114 -3.88 11.47 -7.14
N PRO A 115 -4.30 10.43 -6.38
CA PRO A 115 -5.71 10.09 -6.26
C PRO A 115 -6.51 11.19 -5.56
N LEU A 116 -5.84 12.09 -4.85
CA LEU A 116 -6.45 13.19 -4.11
C LEU A 116 -5.99 14.54 -4.67
N PRO A 117 -6.78 15.20 -5.53
CA PRO A 117 -6.42 16.47 -6.10
C PRO A 117 -6.19 17.53 -5.02
N GLY A 118 -5.08 18.27 -5.14
CA GLY A 118 -4.72 19.34 -4.21
C GLY A 118 -4.21 18.88 -2.84
N LEU A 119 -3.89 17.59 -2.68
CA LEU A 119 -3.25 17.10 -1.47
C LEU A 119 -1.79 17.55 -1.41
N VAL A 120 -1.51 18.54 -0.57
CA VAL A 120 -0.12 18.99 -0.30
C VAL A 120 0.08 19.02 1.22
N LEU A 121 0.44 17.88 1.78
CA LEU A 121 0.71 17.70 3.20
C LEU A 121 2.12 17.16 3.41
N ASN A 122 2.81 17.66 4.44
CA ASN A 122 4.12 17.19 4.86
C ASN A 122 4.05 16.14 5.98
N GLY A 123 2.92 16.05 6.65
CA GLY A 123 2.69 15.06 7.70
C GLY A 123 1.24 14.63 7.80
N LEU A 124 1.01 13.34 7.90
CA LEU A 124 -0.31 12.74 8.04
C LEU A 124 -0.67 12.54 9.51
N ARG A 125 -1.71 13.19 9.98
CA ARG A 125 -2.26 13.02 11.33
C ARG A 125 -3.27 11.89 11.37
N ASP A 126 -4.25 11.95 10.46
CA ASP A 126 -5.36 11.02 10.44
C ASP A 126 -6.07 10.99 9.09
N ILE A 127 -6.69 9.85 8.79
CA ILE A 127 -7.63 9.71 7.69
C ILE A 127 -8.88 9.00 8.19
N GLN A 128 -10.04 9.46 7.74
CA GLN A 128 -11.34 8.88 8.08
C GLN A 128 -12.22 8.83 6.84
N PHE A 129 -13.02 7.78 6.73
CA PHE A 129 -14.01 7.65 5.65
C PHE A 129 -15.37 7.35 6.24
N SER A 130 -16.35 8.19 5.93
CA SER A 130 -17.72 8.03 6.40
C SER A 130 -18.69 8.65 5.40
N ASN A 131 -19.79 7.96 5.12
CA ASN A 131 -20.87 8.45 4.24
C ASN A 131 -20.38 8.96 2.87
N GLY A 132 -19.41 8.25 2.28
CA GLY A 132 -18.84 8.62 0.98
C GLY A 132 -17.91 9.83 1.02
N VAL A 133 -17.57 10.36 2.21
CA VAL A 133 -16.65 11.45 2.39
C VAL A 133 -15.36 10.97 3.07
N LEU A 134 -14.24 11.22 2.42
CA LEU A 134 -12.91 11.06 2.96
C LEU A 134 -12.48 12.37 3.63
N THR A 135 -12.06 12.30 4.86
CA THR A 135 -11.47 13.41 5.60
C THR A 135 -10.00 13.09 5.86
N VAL A 136 -9.11 13.97 5.41
CA VAL A 136 -7.66 13.86 5.61
C VAL A 136 -7.22 15.02 6.49
N ARG A 137 -6.57 14.71 7.60
CA ARG A 137 -5.97 15.70 8.51
C ARG A 137 -4.47 15.57 8.50
N GLY A 138 -3.81 16.70 8.41
CA GLY A 138 -2.36 16.71 8.39
C GLY A 138 -1.78 18.11 8.57
N THR A 139 -0.50 18.22 8.31
CA THR A 139 0.21 19.50 8.39
C THR A 139 0.78 19.86 7.03
N THR A 140 0.69 21.14 6.70
CA THR A 140 1.40 21.75 5.58
C THR A 140 2.34 22.82 6.10
N GLY A 141 3.39 23.13 5.34
CA GLY A 141 4.34 24.17 5.70
C GLY A 141 5.79 23.75 5.43
N ARG A 142 6.70 24.70 5.57
CA ARG A 142 8.13 24.44 5.43
C ARG A 142 8.77 24.31 6.81
N GLN A 143 9.32 23.15 7.10
CA GLN A 143 10.04 22.90 8.35
C GLN A 143 11.19 23.89 8.59
N ALA A 144 11.81 24.38 7.52
CA ALA A 144 12.89 25.37 7.59
C ALA A 144 12.46 26.71 8.21
N PHE A 145 11.18 27.01 8.27
CA PHE A 145 10.63 28.26 8.84
C PHE A 145 9.84 28.05 10.12
N GLY A 146 9.78 26.82 10.66
CA GLY A 146 9.09 26.53 11.91
C GLY A 146 7.56 26.71 11.88
N THR A 147 6.99 26.95 10.71
CA THR A 147 5.56 27.21 10.56
C THR A 147 4.85 25.99 9.98
N PHE A 148 4.33 25.15 10.86
CA PHE A 148 3.38 24.12 10.46
C PHE A 148 1.95 24.62 10.69
N GLN A 149 1.15 24.48 9.66
CA GLN A 149 -0.29 24.76 9.75
C GLN A 149 -1.04 23.43 9.68
N GLU A 150 -1.91 23.18 10.65
CA GLU A 150 -2.83 22.07 10.55
C GLU A 150 -3.89 22.35 9.50
N ILE A 151 -4.15 21.38 8.66
CA ILE A 151 -5.14 21.46 7.60
C ILE A 151 -6.02 20.23 7.61
N THR A 152 -7.27 20.42 7.26
CA THR A 152 -8.25 19.35 7.06
C THR A 152 -8.79 19.47 5.66
N LEU A 153 -8.59 18.44 4.85
CA LEU A 153 -9.12 18.32 3.51
C LEU A 153 -10.25 17.30 3.48
N ARG A 154 -11.28 17.58 2.73
CA ARG A 154 -12.45 16.71 2.59
C ARG A 154 -12.68 16.42 1.13
N TYR A 155 -12.92 15.14 0.82
CA TYR A 155 -13.14 14.68 -0.54
C TYR A 155 -14.40 13.84 -0.61
N ARG A 156 -15.20 14.07 -1.62
CA ARG A 156 -16.27 13.12 -1.99
C ARG A 156 -15.67 12.00 -2.81
N TYR A 157 -15.81 10.77 -2.32
CA TYR A 157 -15.44 9.59 -3.07
C TYR A 157 -16.58 9.15 -3.96
N ARG A 158 -16.27 8.94 -5.23
CA ARG A 158 -17.16 8.30 -6.18
C ARG A 158 -16.58 6.94 -6.54
N ASP A 159 -17.28 5.91 -6.15
CA ASP A 159 -16.92 4.54 -6.52
C ASP A 159 -17.33 4.28 -7.97
N GLY A 160 -16.48 3.59 -8.71
CA GLY A 160 -16.71 3.17 -10.07
C GLY A 160 -16.34 1.70 -10.25
N TRP A 161 -16.97 1.03 -11.21
CA TRP A 161 -16.67 -0.38 -11.48
C TRP A 161 -15.26 -0.55 -12.04
N GLU A 162 -14.86 0.34 -12.95
CA GLU A 162 -13.52 0.38 -13.49
C GLU A 162 -12.62 1.31 -12.65
N HIS A 163 -11.32 1.04 -12.62
CA HIS A 163 -10.35 1.89 -11.89
C HIS A 163 -10.43 3.35 -12.29
N ARG A 164 -10.55 3.64 -13.58
CA ARG A 164 -10.62 4.99 -14.15
C ARG A 164 -11.87 5.77 -13.74
N ASP A 165 -12.90 5.09 -13.27
CA ASP A 165 -14.15 5.72 -12.87
C ASP A 165 -14.13 6.15 -11.41
N ARG A 166 -13.14 5.69 -10.65
CA ARG A 166 -12.95 6.08 -9.26
C ARG A 166 -12.27 7.42 -9.18
N ARG A 167 -12.86 8.31 -8.44
CA ARG A 167 -12.32 9.65 -8.25
C ARG A 167 -12.66 10.23 -6.91
N PHE A 168 -11.80 11.16 -6.50
CA PHE A 168 -12.01 12.00 -5.34
C PHE A 168 -12.23 13.44 -5.81
N GLU A 169 -13.30 14.04 -5.36
CA GLU A 169 -13.63 15.45 -5.65
C GLU A 169 -13.40 16.25 -4.37
N LEU A 170 -12.49 17.23 -4.41
CA LEU A 170 -12.24 18.10 -3.27
C LEU A 170 -13.51 18.89 -2.95
N LEU A 171 -13.90 18.87 -1.68
CA LEU A 171 -15.04 19.63 -1.17
C LEU A 171 -14.56 20.98 -0.63
N PRO A 172 -15.35 22.05 -0.78
CA PRO A 172 -15.04 23.36 -0.22
C PRO A 172 -14.99 23.37 1.30
#